data_a59cc854144f266497d96738b4a9c6de
#
_entry.id   a59cc854144f266497d96738b4a9c6de
#
_cell.length_a   1.000
_cell.length_b   1.000
_cell.length_c   1.000
_cell.angle_alpha   90.00
_cell.angle_beta   90.00
_cell.angle_gamma   90.00
#
_symmetry.space_group_name_H-M   'P 1'
#
loop_
_entity.id
_entity.type
_entity.pdbx_description
1 polymer ?
#
loop_
_entity_poly.entity_id
_entity_poly.type
_entity_poly.pdbx_seq_one_letter_code
_entity_poly.pdbx_strand_id
1 'polypeptide(L)'
;MPRQQLRIRAADTARINRELTELREGLGLRTEWPTEVLAEADRVAGVPRLPEFDATDLALFTLDPPGSMDLDQAMGLSRRGSGYRVHYAIADVAAFVQPEGAIDTEARRRVQTLYFPDTRIPLHPPRLSEAAASLLPGELRPALLWQLDLDADGLVLLADVRRALVRSRRRLDYAGVQGAIDSGAADDQLRLLAEIGRLREAGEADRGGVSLPIPEQEVEPADGGYRLAYRAPLPADGWNAQISLLTGMAAAELMLDAGVGLLRTLPAAPESAYARLGRIAKALEVDWPEGTPYPVLIRSLDPGRSNHAAFLKECAGLLRGAGYQAFDTAQGVAPPADPGHAALAAPYAHCTAPLRRLADRYAQEICAAVAGGTDIPHWVSEQLLGVPALMAAGDRRAHEVERACVDLVEAELLRGREGERFDAVVVDIDERRPASGTVQLREPAVVARCEADEGTRLPLGERIKVRLTLADPVTRTVRFAPA
;
A
#
# COMPACT_ATOMS: atom_id res chain seq x y z
N MET A 1 4.12 1.58 0.81
CA MET A 1 3.62 2.62 1.72
C MET A 1 2.17 2.31 2.03
N PRO A 2 1.73 2.44 3.26
CA PRO A 2 0.30 2.43 3.52
C PRO A 2 -0.32 3.61 2.77
N ARG A 3 -1.22 3.32 1.84
CA ARG A 3 -2.01 4.33 1.13
C ARG A 3 -3.23 4.62 1.98
N GLN A 4 -3.60 5.89 2.11
CA GLN A 4 -4.89 6.25 2.66
C GLN A 4 -5.95 5.75 1.66
N GLN A 5 -6.63 4.67 1.99
CA GLN A 5 -7.75 4.20 1.19
C GLN A 5 -9.01 4.84 1.73
N LEU A 6 -9.65 5.64 0.90
CA LEU A 6 -10.98 6.17 1.15
C LEU A 6 -11.98 5.26 0.44
N ARG A 7 -12.95 4.70 1.17
CA ARG A 7 -13.98 3.81 0.61
C ARG A 7 -15.38 4.39 0.85
N ILE A 8 -16.25 4.25 -0.13
CA ILE A 8 -17.65 4.66 -0.03
C ILE A 8 -18.52 3.42 0.11
N ARG A 9 -19.29 3.35 1.20
CA ARG A 9 -20.21 2.25 1.49
C ARG A 9 -21.66 2.72 1.47
N ALA A 10 -22.25 3.13 0.36
CA ALA A 10 -23.69 3.42 0.37
C ALA A 10 -24.34 3.48 -1.02
N ALA A 11 -25.67 3.22 -1.02
CA ALA A 11 -26.50 3.22 -2.22
C ALA A 11 -26.88 4.63 -2.73
N ASP A 12 -26.76 5.70 -1.93
CA ASP A 12 -27.15 7.06 -2.33
C ASP A 12 -25.95 8.01 -2.43
N THR A 13 -24.97 7.59 -3.24
CA THR A 13 -23.73 8.33 -3.49
C THR A 13 -23.73 9.07 -4.83
N ALA A 14 -24.86 9.20 -5.48
CA ALA A 14 -24.97 9.70 -6.87
C ALA A 14 -24.29 11.06 -7.07
N ARG A 15 -24.25 11.90 -6.03
CA ARG A 15 -23.59 13.21 -6.07
C ARG A 15 -22.08 13.10 -5.96
N ILE A 16 -21.56 12.40 -4.93
CA ILE A 16 -20.11 12.19 -4.75
C ILE A 16 -19.54 11.46 -5.96
N ASN A 17 -20.24 10.45 -6.49
CA ASN A 17 -19.81 9.72 -7.68
C ASN A 17 -19.73 10.63 -8.93
N ARG A 18 -20.63 11.60 -9.08
CA ARG A 18 -20.55 12.58 -10.17
C ARG A 18 -19.32 13.47 -10.02
N GLU A 19 -19.08 14.00 -8.83
CA GLU A 19 -17.93 14.85 -8.55
C GLU A 19 -16.60 14.08 -8.68
N LEU A 20 -16.57 12.79 -8.31
CA LEU A 20 -15.42 11.92 -8.55
C LEU A 20 -15.20 11.66 -10.06
N THR A 21 -16.28 11.62 -10.86
CA THR A 21 -16.17 11.51 -12.31
C THR A 21 -15.58 12.79 -12.91
N GLU A 22 -16.08 13.94 -12.52
CA GLU A 22 -15.56 15.25 -12.92
C GLU A 22 -14.12 15.44 -12.47
N LEU A 23 -13.76 14.92 -11.28
CA LEU A 23 -12.38 14.92 -10.80
C LEU A 23 -11.44 14.10 -11.71
N ARG A 24 -11.84 12.89 -12.13
CA ARG A 24 -11.05 12.05 -13.05
C ARG A 24 -10.81 12.76 -14.39
N GLU A 25 -11.83 13.40 -14.93
CA GLU A 25 -11.74 14.19 -16.15
C GLU A 25 -10.81 15.39 -15.98
N GLY A 26 -10.98 16.15 -14.88
CA GLY A 26 -10.17 17.33 -14.56
C GLY A 26 -8.69 17.01 -14.32
N LEU A 27 -8.36 15.81 -13.84
CA LEU A 27 -6.98 15.34 -13.70
C LEU A 27 -6.39 14.79 -15.01
N GLY A 28 -7.16 14.77 -16.11
CA GLY A 28 -6.72 14.28 -17.41
C GLY A 28 -6.33 12.82 -17.42
N LEU A 29 -6.96 12.00 -16.57
CA LEU A 29 -6.62 10.59 -16.43
C LEU A 29 -7.24 9.78 -17.57
N ARG A 30 -6.45 8.87 -18.12
CA ARG A 30 -6.90 7.93 -19.13
C ARG A 30 -7.68 6.79 -18.48
N THR A 31 -9.00 6.86 -18.50
CA THR A 31 -9.89 5.80 -18.01
C THR A 31 -10.09 4.71 -19.07
N GLU A 32 -10.09 5.08 -20.33
CA GLU A 32 -10.28 4.18 -21.46
C GLU A 32 -8.99 3.47 -21.88
N TRP A 33 -9.15 2.35 -22.58
CA TRP A 33 -8.08 1.57 -23.14
C TRP A 33 -7.98 1.77 -24.65
N PRO A 34 -6.77 1.93 -25.21
CA PRO A 34 -6.58 1.88 -26.64
C PRO A 34 -7.06 0.55 -27.25
N THR A 35 -7.61 0.58 -28.44
CA THR A 35 -8.18 -0.60 -29.10
C THR A 35 -7.16 -1.71 -29.30
N GLU A 36 -5.92 -1.36 -29.64
CA GLU A 36 -4.81 -2.30 -29.79
C GLU A 36 -4.45 -3.01 -28.48
N VAL A 37 -4.58 -2.32 -27.34
CA VAL A 37 -4.33 -2.89 -26.01
C VAL A 37 -5.41 -3.90 -25.65
N LEU A 38 -6.69 -3.58 -25.91
CA LEU A 38 -7.80 -4.51 -25.67
C LEU A 38 -7.70 -5.74 -26.57
N ALA A 39 -7.39 -5.55 -27.87
CA ALA A 39 -7.22 -6.64 -28.81
C ALA A 39 -6.05 -7.57 -28.43
N GLU A 40 -4.94 -7.00 -27.94
CA GLU A 40 -3.85 -7.80 -27.42
C GLU A 40 -4.24 -8.55 -26.15
N ALA A 41 -4.94 -7.89 -25.21
CA ALA A 41 -5.40 -8.50 -23.97
C ALA A 41 -6.33 -9.70 -24.22
N ASP A 42 -7.28 -9.57 -25.13
CA ASP A 42 -8.18 -10.68 -25.49
C ASP A 42 -7.42 -11.86 -26.10
N ARG A 43 -6.44 -11.58 -26.96
CA ARG A 43 -5.61 -12.60 -27.58
C ARG A 43 -4.76 -13.35 -26.56
N VAL A 44 -4.02 -12.65 -25.70
CA VAL A 44 -3.08 -13.26 -24.76
C VAL A 44 -3.79 -13.92 -23.56
N ALA A 45 -4.98 -13.46 -23.20
CA ALA A 45 -5.79 -14.06 -22.15
C ALA A 45 -6.17 -15.51 -22.44
N GLY A 46 -6.34 -15.86 -23.73
CA GLY A 46 -6.68 -17.22 -24.18
C GLY A 46 -5.47 -18.14 -24.35
N VAL A 47 -4.26 -17.60 -24.44
CA VAL A 47 -3.04 -18.36 -24.73
C VAL A 47 -1.87 -17.85 -23.89
N PRO A 48 -1.92 -18.02 -22.55
CA PRO A 48 -0.78 -17.68 -21.69
C PRO A 48 0.41 -18.59 -21.94
N ARG A 49 1.61 -18.11 -21.67
CA ARG A 49 2.80 -18.96 -21.59
C ARG A 49 2.77 -19.74 -20.29
N LEU A 50 2.35 -21.01 -20.37
CA LEU A 50 2.28 -21.86 -19.21
C LEU A 50 3.65 -22.42 -18.84
N PRO A 51 4.03 -22.41 -17.54
CA PRO A 51 5.25 -23.04 -17.06
C PRO A 51 5.11 -24.57 -17.04
N GLU A 52 6.24 -25.28 -17.16
CA GLU A 52 6.28 -26.76 -17.12
C GLU A 52 6.13 -27.31 -15.69
N PHE A 53 6.56 -26.56 -14.69
CA PHE A 53 6.49 -27.00 -13.30
C PHE A 53 5.06 -26.90 -12.79
N ASP A 54 4.47 -28.07 -12.48
CA ASP A 54 3.12 -28.17 -11.94
C ASP A 54 3.15 -28.14 -10.40
N ALA A 55 2.52 -27.12 -9.82
CA ALA A 55 2.33 -26.96 -8.37
C ALA A 55 0.82 -26.87 -8.02
N THR A 56 -0.05 -27.40 -8.86
CA THR A 56 -1.51 -27.34 -8.68
C THR A 56 -2.01 -28.12 -7.48
N ASP A 57 -1.20 -29.05 -6.95
CA ASP A 57 -1.52 -29.83 -5.74
C ASP A 57 -1.36 -29.02 -4.45
N LEU A 58 -0.62 -27.92 -4.48
CA LEU A 58 -0.47 -27.04 -3.32
C LEU A 58 -1.83 -26.48 -2.90
N ALA A 59 -2.10 -26.53 -1.61
CA ALA A 59 -3.34 -26.01 -1.04
C ALA A 59 -3.24 -24.48 -0.84
N LEU A 60 -3.21 -23.72 -1.94
CA LEU A 60 -3.11 -22.28 -1.92
C LEU A 60 -4.47 -21.62 -1.65
N PHE A 61 -4.44 -20.47 -0.96
CA PHE A 61 -5.58 -19.56 -0.80
C PHE A 61 -5.15 -18.11 -1.00
N THR A 62 -6.08 -17.25 -1.45
CA THR A 62 -5.87 -15.79 -1.52
C THR A 62 -6.51 -15.12 -0.31
N LEU A 63 -5.94 -14.01 0.14
CA LEU A 63 -6.43 -13.21 1.27
C LEU A 63 -6.37 -11.73 0.90
N ASP A 64 -7.53 -11.15 0.61
CA ASP A 64 -7.69 -9.82 0.05
C ASP A 64 -8.91 -9.12 0.64
N PRO A 65 -9.08 -7.80 0.46
CA PRO A 65 -10.31 -7.11 0.81
C PRO A 65 -11.53 -7.71 0.11
N PRO A 66 -12.73 -7.67 0.74
CA PRO A 66 -13.95 -8.17 0.13
C PRO A 66 -14.18 -7.60 -1.27
N GLY A 67 -14.55 -8.44 -2.25
CA GLY A 67 -14.83 -8.02 -3.62
C GLY A 67 -13.62 -7.82 -4.52
N SER A 68 -12.40 -7.96 -4.04
CA SER A 68 -11.19 -7.88 -4.87
C SER A 68 -11.22 -8.93 -5.97
N MET A 69 -10.93 -8.52 -7.20
CA MET A 69 -10.84 -9.40 -8.37
C MET A 69 -9.41 -9.49 -8.94
N ASP A 70 -8.55 -8.55 -8.61
CA ASP A 70 -7.13 -8.49 -8.99
C ASP A 70 -6.26 -9.17 -7.92
N LEU A 71 -6.38 -10.49 -7.84
CA LEU A 71 -5.71 -11.30 -6.82
C LEU A 71 -4.26 -11.55 -7.25
N ASP A 72 -3.38 -10.71 -6.74
CA ASP A 72 -1.94 -10.74 -7.03
C ASP A 72 -1.24 -11.95 -6.40
N GLN A 73 -1.73 -12.44 -5.23
CA GLN A 73 -1.01 -13.38 -4.39
C GLN A 73 -1.91 -14.52 -3.91
N ALA A 74 -1.31 -15.72 -3.81
CA ALA A 74 -1.92 -16.86 -3.11
C ALA A 74 -0.85 -17.56 -2.26
N MET A 75 -1.19 -17.94 -1.04
CA MET A 75 -0.27 -18.57 -0.10
C MET A 75 -0.68 -19.98 0.29
N GLY A 76 0.32 -20.80 0.61
CA GLY A 76 0.16 -22.11 1.23
C GLY A 76 1.17 -22.25 2.37
N LEU A 77 0.70 -22.58 3.57
CA LEU A 77 1.49 -22.60 4.77
C LEU A 77 1.54 -24.00 5.37
N SER A 78 2.71 -24.46 5.77
CA SER A 78 2.91 -25.77 6.37
C SER A 78 4.05 -25.79 7.38
N ARG A 79 4.05 -26.78 8.28
CA ARG A 79 5.19 -27.06 9.15
C ARG A 79 6.31 -27.72 8.37
N ARG A 80 7.58 -27.40 8.73
CA ARG A 80 8.78 -28.02 8.21
C ARG A 80 9.76 -28.28 9.35
N GLY A 81 9.80 -29.51 9.84
CA GLY A 81 10.56 -29.82 11.06
C GLY A 81 10.06 -28.98 12.24
N SER A 82 10.97 -28.27 12.91
CA SER A 82 10.62 -27.34 13.98
C SER A 82 10.18 -25.97 13.49
N GLY A 83 10.36 -25.67 12.21
CA GLY A 83 10.02 -24.38 11.59
C GLY A 83 8.85 -24.46 10.62
N TYR A 84 8.91 -23.64 9.56
CA TYR A 84 7.78 -23.45 8.66
C TYR A 84 8.23 -23.44 7.20
N ARG A 85 7.29 -23.73 6.31
CA ARG A 85 7.39 -23.50 4.87
C ARG A 85 6.25 -22.62 4.41
N VAL A 86 6.61 -21.52 3.76
CA VAL A 86 5.67 -20.64 3.07
C VAL A 86 5.83 -20.84 1.58
N HIS A 87 4.77 -21.29 0.91
CA HIS A 87 4.64 -21.17 -0.53
C HIS A 87 3.84 -19.90 -0.82
N TYR A 88 4.42 -19.00 -1.61
CA TYR A 88 3.78 -17.75 -1.97
C TYR A 88 3.79 -17.57 -3.47
N ALA A 89 2.65 -17.80 -4.10
CA ALA A 89 2.47 -17.66 -5.54
C ALA A 89 2.09 -16.24 -5.87
N ILE A 90 2.83 -15.60 -6.77
CA ILE A 90 2.59 -14.25 -7.27
C ILE A 90 2.21 -14.34 -8.74
N ALA A 91 1.16 -13.66 -9.17
CA ALA A 91 0.67 -13.65 -10.54
C ALA A 91 1.81 -13.38 -11.54
N ASP A 92 1.99 -14.26 -12.54
CA ASP A 92 3.01 -14.09 -13.56
C ASP A 92 2.48 -13.23 -14.72
N VAL A 93 2.57 -11.91 -14.57
CA VAL A 93 2.16 -10.96 -15.61
C VAL A 93 2.97 -11.18 -16.91
N ALA A 94 4.23 -11.58 -16.79
CA ALA A 94 5.07 -11.80 -17.96
C ALA A 94 4.65 -13.04 -18.79
N ALA A 95 3.83 -13.92 -18.24
CA ALA A 95 3.21 -15.00 -19.00
C ALA A 95 2.21 -14.51 -20.07
N PHE A 96 1.70 -13.30 -19.90
CA PHE A 96 0.69 -12.66 -20.76
C PHE A 96 1.27 -11.47 -21.53
N VAL A 97 2.01 -10.60 -20.84
CA VAL A 97 2.47 -9.32 -21.37
C VAL A 97 3.81 -9.49 -22.05
N GLN A 98 3.84 -9.29 -23.37
CA GLN A 98 5.06 -9.34 -24.17
C GLN A 98 5.82 -8.01 -24.04
N PRO A 99 7.15 -8.02 -23.92
CA PRO A 99 7.95 -6.81 -24.01
C PRO A 99 7.65 -6.03 -25.30
N GLU A 100 7.57 -4.71 -25.21
CA GLU A 100 7.30 -3.77 -26.31
C GLU A 100 5.94 -3.93 -27.00
N GLY A 101 5.09 -4.85 -26.52
CA GLY A 101 3.70 -4.97 -26.97
C GLY A 101 2.84 -3.77 -26.56
N ALA A 102 1.60 -3.72 -27.08
CA ALA A 102 0.69 -2.63 -26.76
C ALA A 102 0.36 -2.56 -25.28
N ILE A 103 0.19 -3.72 -24.62
CA ILE A 103 -0.07 -3.81 -23.17
C ILE A 103 1.15 -3.31 -22.39
N ASP A 104 2.37 -3.73 -22.74
CA ASP A 104 3.60 -3.28 -22.09
C ASP A 104 3.79 -1.77 -22.22
N THR A 105 3.61 -1.26 -23.43
CA THR A 105 3.71 0.18 -23.71
C THR A 105 2.71 0.99 -22.86
N GLU A 106 1.46 0.53 -22.78
CA GLU A 106 0.44 1.21 -21.97
C GLU A 106 0.69 1.04 -20.48
N ALA A 107 1.15 -0.12 -20.00
CA ALA A 107 1.53 -0.34 -18.61
C ALA A 107 2.65 0.61 -18.16
N ARG A 108 3.63 0.87 -19.02
CA ARG A 108 4.71 1.83 -18.76
C ARG A 108 4.23 3.29 -18.70
N ARG A 109 3.13 3.62 -19.37
CA ARG A 109 2.47 4.93 -19.27
C ARG A 109 1.64 5.07 -18.00
N ARG A 110 0.92 3.98 -17.60
CA ARG A 110 0.08 3.96 -16.40
C ARG A 110 0.90 3.80 -15.13
N VAL A 111 1.95 3.00 -15.16
CA VAL A 111 2.92 2.71 -14.08
C VAL A 111 2.33 1.94 -12.90
N GLN A 112 1.13 2.28 -12.48
CA GLN A 112 0.42 1.62 -11.39
C GLN A 112 -1.08 1.86 -11.46
N THR A 113 -1.83 0.99 -10.77
CA THR A 113 -3.26 1.19 -10.55
C THR A 113 -3.51 2.43 -9.70
N LEU A 114 -4.45 3.28 -10.12
CA LEU A 114 -4.92 4.44 -9.37
C LEU A 114 -6.26 4.09 -8.71
N TYR A 115 -6.36 4.33 -7.42
CA TYR A 115 -7.56 4.00 -6.63
C TYR A 115 -8.36 5.26 -6.34
N PHE A 116 -9.66 5.20 -6.62
CA PHE A 116 -10.67 6.18 -6.26
C PHE A 116 -11.62 5.56 -5.24
N PRO A 117 -12.37 6.36 -4.48
CA PRO A 117 -13.32 5.84 -3.51
C PRO A 117 -14.43 4.97 -4.12
N ASP A 118 -14.83 5.25 -5.37
CA ASP A 118 -15.91 4.60 -6.12
C ASP A 118 -15.42 3.58 -7.16
N THR A 119 -14.18 3.69 -7.64
CA THR A 119 -13.64 2.85 -8.71
C THR A 119 -12.11 2.81 -8.69
N ARG A 120 -11.53 2.17 -9.69
CA ARG A 120 -10.07 2.15 -9.94
C ARG A 120 -9.75 2.32 -11.42
N ILE A 121 -8.59 2.87 -11.72
CA ILE A 121 -7.99 2.89 -13.04
C ILE A 121 -6.85 1.87 -13.01
N PRO A 122 -7.04 0.65 -13.54
CA PRO A 122 -6.06 -0.43 -13.38
C PRO A 122 -4.83 -0.24 -14.26
N LEU A 123 -3.71 -0.83 -13.82
CA LEU A 123 -2.45 -0.87 -14.57
C LEU A 123 -2.59 -1.69 -15.86
N HIS A 124 -3.26 -2.83 -15.78
CA HIS A 124 -3.51 -3.75 -16.90
C HIS A 124 -5.00 -3.82 -17.22
N PRO A 125 -5.39 -4.15 -18.47
CA PRO A 125 -6.79 -4.34 -18.82
C PRO A 125 -7.49 -5.33 -17.88
N PRO A 126 -8.73 -5.08 -17.46
CA PRO A 126 -9.48 -5.98 -16.55
C PRO A 126 -9.54 -7.42 -17.05
N ARG A 127 -9.54 -7.64 -18.36
CA ARG A 127 -9.44 -8.97 -19.00
C ARG A 127 -8.23 -9.76 -18.52
N LEU A 128 -7.15 -9.09 -18.14
CA LEU A 128 -5.95 -9.70 -17.54
C LEU A 128 -5.97 -9.57 -16.02
N SER A 129 -5.99 -8.35 -15.49
CA SER A 129 -5.78 -8.12 -14.06
C SER A 129 -6.89 -8.66 -13.16
N GLU A 130 -8.11 -8.81 -13.66
CA GLU A 130 -9.28 -9.27 -12.90
C GLU A 130 -9.78 -10.64 -13.36
N ALA A 131 -9.13 -11.21 -14.39
CA ALA A 131 -9.52 -12.49 -14.97
C ALA A 131 -8.31 -13.40 -15.24
N ALA A 132 -7.69 -13.29 -16.44
CA ALA A 132 -6.74 -14.30 -16.92
C ALA A 132 -5.46 -14.41 -16.09
N ALA A 133 -4.92 -13.29 -15.56
CA ALA A 133 -3.71 -13.29 -14.74
C ALA A 133 -4.00 -13.29 -13.23
N SER A 134 -5.23 -13.01 -12.82
CA SER A 134 -5.64 -13.04 -11.41
C SER A 134 -5.69 -14.47 -10.87
N LEU A 135 -5.18 -14.69 -9.64
CA LEU A 135 -5.15 -15.99 -8.98
C LEU A 135 -6.52 -16.41 -8.42
N LEU A 136 -7.54 -16.32 -9.27
CA LEU A 136 -8.92 -16.65 -8.93
C LEU A 136 -9.05 -18.12 -8.49
N PRO A 137 -9.94 -18.44 -7.53
CA PRO A 137 -10.09 -19.78 -7.00
C PRO A 137 -10.58 -20.77 -8.06
N GLY A 138 -10.00 -21.96 -8.05
CA GLY A 138 -10.35 -23.05 -8.97
C GLY A 138 -9.67 -22.99 -10.33
N GLU A 139 -9.12 -21.84 -10.70
CA GLU A 139 -8.52 -21.61 -12.01
C GLU A 139 -7.02 -21.98 -12.04
N LEU A 140 -6.57 -22.51 -13.18
CA LEU A 140 -5.16 -22.74 -13.44
C LEU A 140 -4.49 -21.43 -13.86
N ARG A 141 -3.43 -21.03 -13.16
CA ARG A 141 -2.73 -19.77 -13.43
C ARG A 141 -1.22 -19.95 -13.41
N PRO A 142 -0.50 -19.30 -14.35
CA PRO A 142 0.94 -19.16 -14.24
C PRO A 142 1.27 -18.19 -13.11
N ALA A 143 2.25 -18.56 -12.29
CA ALA A 143 2.70 -17.76 -11.17
C ALA A 143 4.22 -17.86 -10.96
N LEU A 144 4.81 -16.86 -10.33
CA LEU A 144 6.12 -16.98 -9.68
C LEU A 144 5.87 -17.56 -8.28
N LEU A 145 6.25 -18.81 -8.10
CA LEU A 145 6.09 -19.53 -6.85
C LEU A 145 7.36 -19.39 -6.01
N TRP A 146 7.26 -18.58 -4.96
CA TRP A 146 8.28 -18.48 -3.90
C TRP A 146 8.12 -19.63 -2.93
N GLN A 147 9.23 -20.28 -2.56
CA GLN A 147 9.34 -21.19 -1.45
C GLN A 147 10.27 -20.56 -0.41
N LEU A 148 9.74 -20.26 0.75
CA LEU A 148 10.48 -19.66 1.86
C LEU A 148 10.44 -20.65 3.03
N ASP A 149 11.60 -21.21 3.38
CA ASP A 149 11.74 -22.09 4.54
C ASP A 149 12.21 -21.24 5.72
N LEU A 150 11.51 -21.34 6.83
CA LEU A 150 11.77 -20.58 8.04
C LEU A 150 12.17 -21.52 9.19
N ASP A 151 12.99 -21.03 10.08
CA ASP A 151 13.26 -21.70 11.35
C ASP A 151 12.09 -21.53 12.35
N ALA A 152 12.27 -21.97 13.58
CA ALA A 152 11.28 -21.88 14.65
C ALA A 152 10.97 -20.44 15.09
N ASP A 153 11.89 -19.51 14.88
CA ASP A 153 11.79 -18.10 15.23
C ASP A 153 11.29 -17.25 14.03
N GLY A 154 10.98 -17.89 12.90
CA GLY A 154 10.48 -17.24 11.70
C GLY A 154 11.58 -16.56 10.85
N LEU A 155 12.86 -16.88 11.07
CA LEU A 155 13.96 -16.39 10.24
C LEU A 155 14.09 -17.24 8.97
N VAL A 156 14.46 -16.60 7.86
CA VAL A 156 14.62 -17.27 6.56
C VAL A 156 15.86 -18.16 6.56
N LEU A 157 15.66 -19.45 6.29
CA LEU A 157 16.74 -20.42 6.08
C LEU A 157 17.01 -20.64 4.58
N LEU A 158 15.97 -20.52 3.75
CA LEU A 158 16.06 -20.70 2.31
C LEU A 158 14.98 -19.87 1.63
N ALA A 159 15.37 -19.21 0.56
CA ALA A 159 14.44 -18.55 -0.37
C ALA A 159 14.74 -19.05 -1.79
N ASP A 160 13.72 -19.56 -2.46
CA ASP A 160 13.78 -19.99 -3.86
C ASP A 160 12.54 -19.48 -4.61
N VAL A 161 12.68 -19.20 -5.90
CA VAL A 161 11.56 -18.78 -6.74
C VAL A 161 11.65 -19.40 -8.13
N ARG A 162 10.51 -19.87 -8.63
CA ARG A 162 10.40 -20.44 -9.98
C ARG A 162 9.03 -20.16 -10.59
N ARG A 163 8.95 -20.19 -11.91
CA ARG A 163 7.65 -20.21 -12.58
C ARG A 163 6.95 -21.55 -12.35
N ALA A 164 5.67 -21.50 -12.00
CA ALA A 164 4.86 -22.67 -11.70
C ALA A 164 3.43 -22.47 -12.20
N LEU A 165 2.80 -23.58 -12.62
CA LEU A 165 1.36 -23.64 -12.79
C LEU A 165 0.73 -23.89 -11.41
N VAL A 166 -0.17 -23.00 -10.98
CA VAL A 166 -0.80 -23.06 -9.66
C VAL A 166 -2.32 -23.06 -9.75
N ARG A 167 -2.97 -23.44 -8.65
CA ARG A 167 -4.42 -23.32 -8.49
C ARG A 167 -4.74 -22.89 -7.07
N SER A 168 -5.26 -21.67 -6.91
CA SER A 168 -5.85 -21.23 -5.63
C SER A 168 -7.11 -22.05 -5.34
N ARG A 169 -7.30 -22.46 -4.09
CA ARG A 169 -8.46 -23.27 -3.65
C ARG A 169 -9.57 -22.40 -3.07
N ARG A 170 -9.22 -21.27 -2.45
CA ARG A 170 -10.15 -20.42 -1.71
C ARG A 170 -9.79 -18.96 -1.88
N ARG A 171 -10.81 -18.12 -1.92
CA ARG A 171 -10.66 -16.67 -1.76
C ARG A 171 -11.22 -16.28 -0.38
N LEU A 172 -10.37 -15.73 0.46
CA LEU A 172 -10.69 -15.32 1.82
C LEU A 172 -10.60 -13.80 1.95
N ASP A 173 -11.27 -13.27 2.95
CA ASP A 173 -11.14 -11.87 3.37
C ASP A 173 -10.67 -11.77 4.83
N TYR A 174 -10.14 -10.58 5.18
CA TYR A 174 -9.53 -10.36 6.49
C TYR A 174 -10.50 -10.56 7.65
N ALA A 175 -11.75 -10.10 7.51
CA ALA A 175 -12.76 -10.22 8.57
C ALA A 175 -13.15 -11.69 8.80
N GLY A 176 -13.32 -12.46 7.72
CA GLY A 176 -13.61 -13.89 7.78
C GLY A 176 -12.47 -14.68 8.42
N VAL A 177 -11.21 -14.39 8.05
CA VAL A 177 -10.03 -15.03 8.65
C VAL A 177 -9.91 -14.66 10.12
N GLN A 178 -10.04 -13.38 10.49
CA GLN A 178 -9.98 -12.94 11.88
C GLN A 178 -11.07 -13.60 12.71
N GLY A 179 -12.31 -13.62 12.22
CA GLY A 179 -13.43 -14.26 12.93
C GLY A 179 -13.25 -15.77 13.12
N ALA A 180 -12.66 -16.47 12.15
CA ALA A 180 -12.35 -17.90 12.28
C ALA A 180 -11.26 -18.16 13.35
N ILE A 181 -10.25 -17.27 13.43
CA ILE A 181 -9.19 -17.36 14.45
C ILE A 181 -9.74 -17.06 15.83
N ASP A 182 -10.52 -16.00 15.99
CA ASP A 182 -11.08 -15.56 17.28
C ASP A 182 -12.07 -16.57 17.85
N SER A 183 -12.85 -17.25 16.99
CA SER A 183 -13.79 -18.29 17.40
C SER A 183 -13.15 -19.68 17.58
N GLY A 184 -11.85 -19.85 17.24
CA GLY A 184 -11.18 -21.15 17.29
C GLY A 184 -11.55 -22.08 16.13
N ALA A 185 -12.30 -21.62 15.13
CA ALA A 185 -12.73 -22.39 13.95
C ALA A 185 -11.71 -22.37 12.80
N ALA A 186 -10.57 -21.71 12.98
CA ALA A 186 -9.52 -21.64 11.97
C ALA A 186 -8.93 -23.01 11.65
N ASP A 187 -8.71 -23.31 10.38
CA ASP A 187 -7.95 -24.47 9.94
C ASP A 187 -6.44 -24.31 10.20
N ASP A 188 -5.66 -25.34 9.91
CA ASP A 188 -4.22 -25.36 10.18
C ASP A 188 -3.47 -24.23 9.47
N GLN A 189 -3.83 -23.92 8.21
CA GLN A 189 -3.17 -22.86 7.46
C GLN A 189 -3.45 -21.47 8.03
N LEU A 190 -4.68 -21.21 8.47
CA LEU A 190 -5.02 -19.93 9.10
C LEU A 190 -4.38 -19.79 10.48
N ARG A 191 -4.26 -20.88 11.24
CA ARG A 191 -3.47 -20.89 12.49
C ARG A 191 -1.99 -20.61 12.23
N LEU A 192 -1.42 -21.22 11.18
CA LEU A 192 -0.04 -20.98 10.78
C LEU A 192 0.18 -19.54 10.28
N LEU A 193 -0.79 -18.95 9.59
CA LEU A 193 -0.71 -17.53 9.19
C LEU A 193 -0.56 -16.62 10.42
N ALA A 194 -1.40 -16.83 11.43
CA ALA A 194 -1.31 -16.06 12.67
C ALA A 194 -0.01 -16.31 13.44
N GLU A 195 0.47 -17.55 13.46
CA GLU A 195 1.72 -17.92 14.14
C GLU A 195 2.95 -17.31 13.45
N ILE A 196 3.10 -17.54 12.15
CA ILE A 196 4.20 -16.97 11.36
C ILE A 196 4.12 -15.44 11.37
N GLY A 197 2.93 -14.87 11.20
CA GLY A 197 2.71 -13.43 11.25
C GLY A 197 3.24 -12.80 12.53
N ARG A 198 2.91 -13.37 13.70
CA ARG A 198 3.41 -12.89 15.01
C ARG A 198 4.93 -13.02 15.15
N LEU A 199 5.52 -14.14 14.69
CA LEU A 199 6.99 -14.29 14.70
C LEU A 199 7.66 -13.23 13.83
N ARG A 200 7.10 -12.94 12.65
CA ARG A 200 7.63 -11.91 11.76
C ARG A 200 7.44 -10.49 12.31
N GLU A 201 6.33 -10.21 12.98
CA GLU A 201 6.11 -8.94 13.71
C GLU A 201 7.11 -8.77 14.86
N ALA A 202 7.40 -9.85 15.62
CA ALA A 202 8.45 -9.85 16.64
C ALA A 202 9.83 -9.57 16.03
N GLY A 203 10.19 -10.29 14.96
CA GLY A 203 11.45 -10.05 14.24
C GLY A 203 11.55 -8.64 13.63
N GLU A 204 10.45 -8.05 13.19
CA GLU A 204 10.40 -6.64 12.77
C GLU A 204 10.71 -5.72 13.96
N ALA A 205 10.13 -6.02 15.14
CA ALA A 205 10.40 -5.27 16.35
C ALA A 205 11.88 -5.32 16.76
N ASP A 206 12.48 -6.51 16.73
CA ASP A 206 13.87 -6.73 17.10
C ASP A 206 14.83 -6.00 16.17
N ARG A 207 14.51 -5.90 14.88
CA ARG A 207 15.29 -5.10 13.91
C ARG A 207 15.06 -3.59 14.05
N GLY A 208 14.09 -3.15 14.85
CA GLY A 208 13.70 -1.73 14.96
C GLY A 208 12.80 -1.24 13.82
N GLY A 209 12.22 -2.14 13.06
CA GLY A 209 11.26 -1.81 12.00
C GLY A 209 9.92 -1.32 12.55
N VAL A 210 9.12 -0.68 11.72
CA VAL A 210 7.82 -0.08 12.09
C VAL A 210 6.81 -0.27 10.97
N SER A 211 5.90 -1.19 11.14
CA SER A 211 4.66 -1.24 10.36
C SER A 211 3.65 -0.30 11.01
N LEU A 212 3.22 0.72 10.26
CA LEU A 212 2.22 1.67 10.75
C LEU A 212 0.81 1.09 10.54
N PRO A 213 0.05 0.82 11.62
CA PRO A 213 -1.34 0.38 11.52
C PRO A 213 -2.25 1.59 11.24
N ILE A 214 -2.08 2.24 10.08
CA ILE A 214 -2.85 3.43 9.72
C ILE A 214 -4.28 3.03 9.43
N PRO A 215 -5.29 3.59 10.17
CA PRO A 215 -6.68 3.31 9.89
C PRO A 215 -7.07 3.78 8.49
N GLU A 216 -7.88 2.96 7.80
CA GLU A 216 -8.53 3.36 6.57
C GLU A 216 -9.63 4.38 6.87
N GLN A 217 -9.79 5.38 6.00
CA GLN A 217 -10.94 6.27 6.06
C GLN A 217 -12.09 5.67 5.25
N GLU A 218 -13.25 5.46 5.87
CA GLU A 218 -14.45 4.98 5.20
C GLU A 218 -15.54 6.06 5.25
N VAL A 219 -16.18 6.30 4.11
CA VAL A 219 -17.40 7.12 4.04
C VAL A 219 -18.58 6.20 4.29
N GLU A 220 -19.24 6.39 5.42
CA GLU A 220 -20.42 5.62 5.83
C GLU A 220 -21.70 6.46 5.70
N PRO A 221 -22.85 5.83 5.40
CA PRO A 221 -24.14 6.51 5.50
C PRO A 221 -24.40 6.95 6.95
N ALA A 222 -24.96 8.16 7.11
CA ALA A 222 -25.43 8.67 8.39
C ALA A 222 -26.78 9.37 8.18
N ASP A 223 -27.54 9.58 9.26
CA ASP A 223 -28.83 10.26 9.19
C ASP A 223 -28.69 11.65 8.57
N GLY A 224 -29.23 11.80 7.36
CA GLY A 224 -29.21 13.05 6.59
C GLY A 224 -27.94 13.29 5.75
N GLY A 225 -27.06 12.28 5.55
CA GLY A 225 -25.86 12.43 4.73
C GLY A 225 -24.84 11.30 4.92
N TYR A 226 -23.58 11.69 5.03
CA TYR A 226 -22.42 10.79 5.18
C TYR A 226 -21.60 11.18 6.39
N ARG A 227 -20.90 10.20 6.98
CA ARG A 227 -19.83 10.45 7.94
C ARG A 227 -18.52 9.81 7.47
N LEU A 228 -17.42 10.42 7.84
CA LEU A 228 -16.10 9.84 7.67
C LEU A 228 -15.72 9.11 8.97
N ALA A 229 -15.51 7.80 8.87
CA ALA A 229 -15.11 6.96 9.98
C ALA A 229 -13.72 6.38 9.75
N TYR A 230 -13.00 6.09 10.83
CA TYR A 230 -11.75 5.33 10.75
C TYR A 230 -12.01 3.85 11.01
N ARG A 231 -11.54 3.00 10.11
CA ARG A 231 -11.51 1.56 10.29
C ARG A 231 -10.09 1.12 10.67
N ALA A 232 -9.95 0.58 11.85
CA ALA A 232 -8.69 -0.02 12.28
C ALA A 232 -8.39 -1.29 11.46
N PRO A 233 -7.13 -1.54 11.05
CA PRO A 233 -6.74 -2.80 10.45
C PRO A 233 -6.89 -3.94 11.46
N LEU A 234 -7.27 -5.12 10.98
CA LEU A 234 -7.34 -6.33 11.79
C LEU A 234 -5.95 -6.98 11.92
N PRO A 235 -5.67 -7.76 12.96
CA PRO A 235 -4.44 -8.54 13.05
C PRO A 235 -4.17 -9.40 11.80
N ALA A 236 -5.21 -9.98 11.19
CA ALA A 236 -5.10 -10.75 9.94
C ALA A 236 -4.54 -9.94 8.76
N ASP A 237 -4.84 -8.62 8.68
CA ASP A 237 -4.22 -7.71 7.68
C ASP A 237 -2.69 -7.64 7.92
N GLY A 238 -2.28 -7.48 9.19
CA GLY A 238 -0.87 -7.44 9.59
C GLY A 238 -0.13 -8.73 9.25
N TRP A 239 -0.68 -9.89 9.58
CA TRP A 239 -0.05 -11.18 9.29
C TRP A 239 0.10 -11.43 7.79
N ASN A 240 -0.91 -11.10 7.00
CA ASN A 240 -0.83 -11.17 5.53
C ASN A 240 0.26 -10.23 4.99
N ALA A 241 0.33 -9.00 5.52
CA ALA A 241 1.38 -8.04 5.15
C ALA A 241 2.78 -8.60 5.48
N GLN A 242 2.96 -9.29 6.60
CA GLN A 242 4.26 -9.89 6.98
C GLN A 242 4.71 -10.96 6.00
N ILE A 243 3.81 -11.78 5.41
CA ILE A 243 4.18 -12.73 4.34
C ILE A 243 4.66 -12.00 3.09
N SER A 244 3.99 -10.93 2.70
CA SER A 244 4.40 -10.09 1.57
C SER A 244 5.74 -9.39 1.82
N LEU A 245 5.95 -8.84 3.03
CA LEU A 245 7.22 -8.20 3.43
C LEU A 245 8.37 -9.21 3.46
N LEU A 246 8.13 -10.41 4.00
CA LEU A 246 9.10 -11.51 4.00
C LEU A 246 9.59 -11.81 2.57
N THR A 247 8.66 -11.93 1.63
CA THR A 247 8.99 -12.22 0.21
C THR A 247 9.75 -11.05 -0.42
N GLY A 248 9.35 -9.82 -0.15
CA GLY A 248 10.06 -8.64 -0.67
C GLY A 248 11.46 -8.43 -0.10
N MET A 249 11.70 -8.84 1.15
CA MET A 249 13.06 -8.86 1.74
C MET A 249 13.92 -9.95 1.09
N ALA A 250 13.39 -11.16 0.93
CA ALA A 250 14.09 -12.25 0.24
C ALA A 250 14.45 -11.87 -1.22
N ALA A 251 13.52 -11.21 -1.93
CA ALA A 251 13.78 -10.72 -3.28
C ALA A 251 14.89 -9.67 -3.32
N ALA A 252 14.93 -8.76 -2.34
CA ALA A 252 15.99 -7.75 -2.25
C ALA A 252 17.36 -8.38 -2.01
N GLU A 253 17.46 -9.33 -1.09
CA GLU A 253 18.70 -10.07 -0.83
C GLU A 253 19.18 -10.82 -2.09
N LEU A 254 18.28 -11.56 -2.75
CA LEU A 254 18.61 -12.30 -3.97
C LEU A 254 19.15 -11.37 -5.08
N MET A 255 18.55 -10.20 -5.26
CA MET A 255 18.99 -9.20 -6.24
C MET A 255 20.33 -8.55 -5.84
N LEU A 256 20.55 -8.26 -4.57
CA LEU A 256 21.81 -7.69 -4.07
C LEU A 256 22.97 -8.66 -4.27
N ASP A 257 22.78 -9.93 -3.94
CA ASP A 257 23.78 -10.98 -4.11
C ASP A 257 24.13 -11.19 -5.61
N ALA A 258 23.13 -11.07 -6.47
CA ALA A 258 23.33 -11.18 -7.93
C ALA A 258 23.94 -9.91 -8.57
N GLY A 259 23.98 -8.79 -7.87
CA GLY A 259 24.52 -7.52 -8.39
C GLY A 259 23.62 -6.86 -9.43
N VAL A 260 22.36 -7.27 -9.55
CA VAL A 260 21.36 -6.67 -10.45
C VAL A 260 20.00 -6.64 -9.76
N GLY A 261 19.32 -5.48 -9.79
CA GLY A 261 18.04 -5.40 -9.10
C GLY A 261 17.35 -4.05 -9.10
N LEU A 262 16.19 -4.05 -8.43
CA LEU A 262 15.33 -2.89 -8.23
C LEU A 262 14.83 -2.88 -6.77
N LEU A 263 15.44 -2.06 -5.93
CA LEU A 263 15.07 -1.95 -4.53
C LEU A 263 14.04 -0.85 -4.30
N ARG A 264 13.19 -1.06 -3.29
CA ARG A 264 12.38 -0.01 -2.69
C ARG A 264 13.09 0.50 -1.45
N THR A 265 13.64 1.70 -1.49
CA THR A 265 14.41 2.29 -0.41
C THR A 265 13.63 3.38 0.31
N LEU A 266 13.92 3.57 1.58
CA LEU A 266 13.42 4.68 2.39
C LEU A 266 14.55 5.16 3.30
N PRO A 267 15.02 6.41 3.17
CA PRO A 267 16.02 6.94 4.08
C PRO A 267 15.44 7.11 5.49
N ALA A 268 16.31 7.10 6.50
CA ALA A 268 15.93 7.42 7.87
C ALA A 268 15.35 8.84 7.95
N ALA A 269 14.27 9.01 8.72
CA ALA A 269 13.69 10.32 8.93
C ALA A 269 14.64 11.23 9.75
N PRO A 270 14.71 12.53 9.46
CA PRO A 270 15.54 13.45 10.22
C PRO A 270 14.98 13.66 11.64
N GLU A 271 15.86 13.99 12.61
CA GLU A 271 15.47 14.24 14.01
C GLU A 271 14.37 15.29 14.15
N SER A 272 14.37 16.32 13.29
CA SER A 272 13.34 17.37 13.28
C SER A 272 11.92 16.80 13.03
N ALA A 273 11.81 15.73 12.27
CA ALA A 273 10.53 15.06 12.04
C ALA A 273 10.03 14.35 13.31
N TYR A 274 10.91 13.69 14.06
CA TYR A 274 10.56 13.10 15.36
C TYR A 274 10.21 14.19 16.40
N ALA A 275 10.95 15.29 16.45
CA ALA A 275 10.62 16.41 17.32
C ALA A 275 9.25 17.04 16.99
N ARG A 276 8.89 17.11 15.70
CA ARG A 276 7.53 17.53 15.27
C ARG A 276 6.48 16.54 15.79
N LEU A 277 6.69 15.24 15.61
CA LEU A 277 5.75 14.21 16.10
C LEU A 277 5.58 14.26 17.63
N GLY A 278 6.65 14.51 18.39
CA GLY A 278 6.55 14.67 19.85
C GLY A 278 5.61 15.82 20.26
N ARG A 279 5.63 16.94 19.54
CA ARG A 279 4.68 18.04 19.76
C ARG A 279 3.24 17.63 19.43
N ILE A 280 3.05 16.91 18.31
CA ILE A 280 1.73 16.42 17.89
C ILE A 280 1.21 15.37 18.88
N ALA A 281 2.04 14.44 19.36
CA ALA A 281 1.68 13.46 20.36
C ALA A 281 1.08 14.14 21.61
N LYS A 282 1.79 15.15 22.14
CA LYS A 282 1.30 15.94 23.28
C LYS A 282 -0.04 16.59 23.00
N ALA A 283 -0.23 17.17 21.82
CA ALA A 283 -1.47 17.83 21.42
C ALA A 283 -2.66 16.88 21.29
N LEU A 284 -2.40 15.69 20.79
CA LEU A 284 -3.40 14.62 20.64
C LEU A 284 -3.58 13.80 21.92
N GLU A 285 -2.91 14.17 23.02
CA GLU A 285 -2.93 13.40 24.29
C GLU A 285 -2.50 11.93 24.08
N VAL A 286 -1.51 11.74 23.21
CA VAL A 286 -0.82 10.46 23.05
C VAL A 286 0.37 10.46 24.00
N ASP A 287 0.38 9.51 24.92
CA ASP A 287 1.46 9.37 25.90
C ASP A 287 2.72 8.84 25.20
N TRP A 288 3.74 9.70 25.10
CA TRP A 288 5.07 9.38 24.58
C TRP A 288 6.12 9.71 25.65
N PRO A 289 6.42 8.78 26.57
CA PRO A 289 7.40 9.01 27.62
C PRO A 289 8.78 9.32 27.06
N GLU A 290 9.52 10.21 27.73
CA GLU A 290 10.89 10.54 27.37
C GLU A 290 11.78 9.29 27.34
N GLY A 291 12.58 9.13 26.30
CA GLY A 291 13.44 7.96 26.09
C GLY A 291 12.73 6.76 25.47
N THR A 292 11.41 6.78 25.26
CA THR A 292 10.71 5.70 24.56
C THR A 292 11.04 5.73 23.07
N PRO A 293 11.64 4.65 22.51
CA PRO A 293 11.90 4.60 21.07
C PRO A 293 10.61 4.64 20.24
N TYR A 294 10.65 5.34 19.10
CA TYR A 294 9.51 5.47 18.20
C TYR A 294 8.84 4.13 17.82
N PRO A 295 9.59 3.04 17.48
CA PRO A 295 8.98 1.74 17.19
C PRO A 295 8.17 1.17 18.36
N VAL A 296 8.61 1.40 19.60
CA VAL A 296 7.92 0.94 20.81
C VAL A 296 6.62 1.73 21.02
N LEU A 297 6.68 3.05 20.83
CA LEU A 297 5.49 3.89 20.88
C LEU A 297 4.42 3.41 19.89
N ILE A 298 4.78 3.24 18.60
CA ILE A 298 3.82 2.85 17.56
C ILE A 298 3.09 1.56 17.94
N ARG A 299 3.80 0.56 18.46
CA ARG A 299 3.21 -0.72 18.88
C ARG A 299 2.29 -0.61 20.09
N SER A 300 2.43 0.44 20.90
CA SER A 300 1.56 0.69 22.06
C SER A 300 0.25 1.39 21.69
N LEU A 301 0.13 1.89 20.46
CA LEU A 301 -1.03 2.63 20.02
C LEU A 301 -2.18 1.70 19.62
N ASP A 302 -3.38 2.10 19.98
CA ASP A 302 -4.64 1.46 19.58
C ASP A 302 -5.25 2.25 18.42
N PRO A 303 -5.22 1.75 17.16
CA PRO A 303 -5.77 2.46 16.01
C PRO A 303 -7.30 2.64 16.06
N GLY A 304 -8.00 1.95 16.98
CA GLY A 304 -9.43 2.16 17.23
C GLY A 304 -9.74 3.43 18.05
N ARG A 305 -8.73 4.02 18.71
CA ARG A 305 -8.91 5.28 19.45
C ARG A 305 -8.65 6.46 18.54
N SER A 306 -9.57 7.41 18.46
CA SER A 306 -9.53 8.54 17.53
C SER A 306 -8.24 9.39 17.61
N ASN A 307 -7.71 9.62 18.82
CA ASN A 307 -6.47 10.38 19.00
C ASN A 307 -5.23 9.57 18.56
N HIS A 308 -5.20 8.25 18.79
CA HIS A 308 -4.12 7.38 18.27
C HIS A 308 -4.20 7.26 16.75
N ALA A 309 -5.39 7.09 16.18
CA ALA A 309 -5.60 7.07 14.74
C ALA A 309 -5.10 8.36 14.07
N ALA A 310 -5.42 9.50 14.66
CA ALA A 310 -4.95 10.80 14.21
C ALA A 310 -3.42 10.91 14.26
N PHE A 311 -2.81 10.45 15.33
CA PHE A 311 -1.36 10.45 15.49
C PHE A 311 -0.67 9.50 14.50
N LEU A 312 -1.20 8.29 14.30
CA LEU A 312 -0.70 7.33 13.31
C LEU A 312 -0.72 7.89 11.89
N LYS A 313 -1.74 8.69 11.54
CA LYS A 313 -1.81 9.40 10.27
C LYS A 313 -0.63 10.40 10.11
N GLU A 314 -0.31 11.15 11.16
CA GLU A 314 0.84 12.06 11.16
C GLU A 314 2.18 11.33 11.07
N CYS A 315 2.27 10.13 11.66
CA CYS A 315 3.45 9.27 11.57
C CYS A 315 3.78 8.84 10.14
N ALA A 316 2.79 8.79 9.23
CA ALA A 316 3.04 8.54 7.81
C ALA A 316 4.00 9.57 7.18
N GLY A 317 4.13 10.75 7.78
CA GLY A 317 5.11 11.76 7.37
C GLY A 317 6.55 11.29 7.45
N LEU A 318 6.90 10.33 8.33
CA LEU A 318 8.23 9.74 8.42
C LEU A 318 8.56 8.81 7.24
N LEU A 319 7.55 8.37 6.48
CA LEU A 319 7.72 7.53 5.30
C LEU A 319 7.96 8.33 4.01
N ARG A 320 8.17 9.64 4.13
CA ARG A 320 8.49 10.50 2.99
C ARG A 320 9.89 10.21 2.48
N GLY A 321 10.06 10.27 1.15
CA GLY A 321 11.34 10.00 0.50
C GLY A 321 11.54 8.56 0.08
N ALA A 322 10.54 7.68 0.30
CA ALA A 322 10.60 6.33 -0.27
C ALA A 322 10.65 6.40 -1.80
N GLY A 323 11.60 5.68 -2.39
CA GLY A 323 11.86 5.67 -3.81
C GLY A 323 12.24 4.29 -4.32
N TYR A 324 12.62 4.24 -5.59
CA TYR A 324 13.20 3.05 -6.19
C TYR A 324 14.64 3.34 -6.60
N GLN A 325 15.51 2.33 -6.42
CA GLN A 325 16.89 2.37 -6.88
C GLN A 325 17.16 1.11 -7.70
N ALA A 326 17.53 1.30 -8.96
CA ALA A 326 17.93 0.23 -9.85
C ALA A 326 19.46 0.15 -9.89
N PHE A 327 19.99 -1.05 -10.01
CA PHE A 327 21.43 -1.31 -10.17
C PHE A 327 21.64 -2.50 -11.09
N ASP A 328 22.75 -2.48 -11.80
CA ASP A 328 23.20 -3.57 -12.66
C ASP A 328 24.72 -3.44 -12.82
N THR A 329 25.45 -4.29 -12.12
CA THR A 329 26.92 -4.25 -12.11
C THR A 329 27.53 -4.57 -13.47
N ALA A 330 26.84 -5.35 -14.30
CA ALA A 330 27.26 -5.61 -15.67
C ALA A 330 27.18 -4.36 -16.57
N GLN A 331 26.29 -3.43 -16.24
CA GLN A 331 26.18 -2.12 -16.88
C GLN A 331 26.96 -1.01 -16.15
N GLY A 332 27.78 -1.36 -15.15
CA GLY A 332 28.58 -0.41 -14.38
C GLY A 332 27.84 0.37 -13.31
N VAL A 333 26.60 -0.02 -12.97
CA VAL A 333 25.80 0.61 -11.90
C VAL A 333 25.84 -0.28 -10.66
N ALA A 334 26.59 0.16 -9.65
CA ALA A 334 26.72 -0.59 -8.39
C ALA A 334 25.41 -0.55 -7.56
N PRO A 335 25.20 -1.55 -6.68
CA PRO A 335 24.16 -1.49 -5.67
C PRO A 335 24.26 -0.21 -4.82
N PRO A 336 23.12 0.32 -4.31
CA PRO A 336 23.14 1.50 -3.46
C PRO A 336 24.00 1.27 -2.19
N ALA A 337 24.72 2.29 -1.75
CA ALA A 337 25.56 2.23 -0.55
C ALA A 337 24.70 1.98 0.73
N ASP A 338 23.47 2.49 0.74
CA ASP A 338 22.45 2.19 1.74
C ASP A 338 21.23 1.57 1.03
N PRO A 339 21.14 0.23 0.98
CA PRO A 339 20.03 -0.48 0.34
C PRO A 339 18.77 -0.53 1.22
N GLY A 340 18.83 0.04 2.45
CA GLY A 340 17.83 -0.12 3.48
C GLY A 340 16.50 0.58 3.20
N HIS A 341 15.46 0.00 3.75
CA HIS A 341 14.17 0.64 3.90
C HIS A 341 13.93 0.92 5.38
N ALA A 342 14.07 2.18 5.80
CA ALA A 342 14.09 2.55 7.22
C ALA A 342 12.88 2.04 8.03
N ALA A 343 11.69 2.00 7.44
CA ALA A 343 10.51 1.47 8.13
C ALA A 343 10.56 -0.05 8.35
N LEU A 344 11.34 -0.79 7.57
CA LEU A 344 11.48 -2.25 7.68
C LEU A 344 12.78 -2.66 8.40
N ALA A 345 13.69 -1.70 8.53
CA ALA A 345 15.06 -1.91 9.02
C ALA A 345 15.76 -3.07 8.28
N ALA A 346 15.54 -3.16 6.96
CA ALA A 346 16.09 -4.19 6.08
C ALA A 346 16.06 -3.74 4.63
N PRO A 347 16.86 -4.31 3.71
CA PRO A 347 16.66 -4.20 2.28
C PRO A 347 15.29 -4.74 1.87
N TYR A 348 14.68 -4.11 0.87
CA TYR A 348 13.33 -4.48 0.46
C TYR A 348 13.11 -4.22 -1.03
N ALA A 349 12.32 -5.06 -1.66
CA ALA A 349 11.87 -4.89 -3.03
C ALA A 349 10.36 -5.11 -3.17
N HIS A 350 9.74 -4.35 -4.06
CA HIS A 350 8.39 -4.63 -4.49
C HIS A 350 8.40 -5.74 -5.54
N CYS A 351 7.82 -6.88 -5.22
CA CYS A 351 7.71 -8.03 -6.15
C CYS A 351 6.39 -8.80 -6.01
N THR A 352 5.49 -8.38 -5.11
CA THR A 352 4.31 -9.17 -4.72
C THR A 352 3.00 -8.68 -5.30
N ALA A 353 2.99 -7.62 -6.11
CA ALA A 353 1.77 -7.05 -6.66
C ALA A 353 1.90 -6.56 -8.13
N PRO A 354 2.27 -7.44 -9.07
CA PRO A 354 2.54 -7.08 -10.46
C PRO A 354 1.29 -6.70 -11.27
N LEU A 355 0.09 -7.11 -10.82
CA LEU A 355 -1.17 -6.69 -11.47
C LEU A 355 -1.45 -5.20 -11.27
N ARG A 356 -0.85 -4.59 -10.23
CA ARG A 356 -1.08 -3.19 -9.87
C ARG A 356 0.16 -2.31 -9.80
N ARG A 357 1.40 -2.85 -9.94
CA ARG A 357 2.65 -2.06 -9.96
C ARG A 357 3.60 -2.57 -11.03
N LEU A 358 4.09 -1.65 -11.87
CA LEU A 358 5.02 -1.97 -12.94
C LEU A 358 6.36 -2.54 -12.43
N ALA A 359 6.90 -1.98 -11.34
CA ALA A 359 8.19 -2.38 -10.76
C ALA A 359 8.25 -3.86 -10.40
N ASP A 360 7.14 -4.43 -9.93
CA ASP A 360 7.07 -5.82 -9.49
C ASP A 360 7.36 -6.81 -10.60
N ARG A 361 6.96 -6.53 -11.82
CA ARG A 361 7.27 -7.36 -12.99
C ARG A 361 8.78 -7.44 -13.24
N TYR A 362 9.50 -6.32 -13.13
CA TYR A 362 10.96 -6.30 -13.32
C TYR A 362 11.67 -7.07 -12.20
N ALA A 363 11.30 -6.84 -10.94
CA ALA A 363 11.87 -7.54 -9.81
C ALA A 363 11.63 -9.06 -9.90
N GLN A 364 10.44 -9.49 -10.32
CA GLN A 364 10.11 -10.90 -10.52
C GLN A 364 10.94 -11.56 -11.62
N GLU A 365 11.12 -10.90 -12.76
CA GLU A 365 11.94 -11.43 -13.86
C GLU A 365 13.39 -11.61 -13.43
N ILE A 366 13.94 -10.64 -12.70
CA ILE A 366 15.29 -10.73 -12.16
C ILE A 366 15.40 -11.88 -11.18
N CYS A 367 14.52 -11.95 -10.19
CA CYS A 367 14.55 -13.01 -9.18
C CYS A 367 14.39 -14.41 -9.81
N ALA A 368 13.48 -14.57 -10.78
CA ALA A 368 13.28 -15.85 -11.45
C ALA A 368 14.51 -16.26 -12.29
N ALA A 369 15.17 -15.32 -12.97
CA ALA A 369 16.38 -15.60 -13.71
C ALA A 369 17.54 -15.99 -12.80
N VAL A 370 17.76 -15.22 -11.72
CA VAL A 370 18.83 -15.48 -10.74
C VAL A 370 18.64 -16.84 -10.06
N ALA A 371 17.44 -17.13 -9.54
CA ALA A 371 17.15 -18.40 -8.89
C ALA A 371 17.23 -19.59 -9.86
N GLY A 372 16.84 -19.38 -11.12
CA GLY A 372 16.95 -20.39 -12.18
C GLY A 372 18.36 -20.57 -12.78
N GLY A 373 19.33 -19.73 -12.40
CA GLY A 373 20.68 -19.73 -12.95
C GLY A 373 20.69 -19.41 -14.45
N THR A 374 19.77 -18.58 -14.92
CA THR A 374 19.65 -18.15 -16.32
C THR A 374 20.01 -16.68 -16.47
N ASP A 375 20.31 -16.25 -17.71
CA ASP A 375 20.56 -14.85 -17.99
C ASP A 375 19.31 -14.00 -17.71
N ILE A 376 19.52 -12.77 -17.23
CA ILE A 376 18.45 -11.77 -17.11
C ILE A 376 17.88 -11.49 -18.49
N PRO A 377 16.56 -11.51 -18.70
CA PRO A 377 15.97 -11.21 -19.99
C PRO A 377 16.44 -9.85 -20.53
N HIS A 378 16.85 -9.81 -21.80
CA HIS A 378 17.45 -8.62 -22.42
C HIS A 378 16.60 -7.35 -22.23
N TRP A 379 15.29 -7.45 -22.43
CA TRP A 379 14.36 -6.33 -22.26
C TRP A 379 14.36 -5.77 -20.81
N VAL A 380 14.63 -6.62 -19.80
CA VAL A 380 14.77 -6.17 -18.41
C VAL A 380 16.04 -5.36 -18.26
N SER A 381 17.18 -5.89 -18.70
CA SER A 381 18.48 -5.20 -18.61
C SER A 381 18.46 -3.85 -19.32
N GLU A 382 17.84 -3.75 -20.49
CA GLU A 382 17.73 -2.50 -21.25
C GLU A 382 16.90 -1.44 -20.55
N GLN A 383 15.85 -1.85 -19.84
CA GLN A 383 14.84 -0.93 -19.33
C GLN A 383 14.99 -0.66 -17.84
N LEU A 384 15.69 -1.52 -17.11
CA LEU A 384 15.76 -1.54 -15.64
C LEU A 384 16.14 -0.18 -15.03
N LEU A 385 17.21 0.43 -15.54
CA LEU A 385 17.72 1.69 -15.01
C LEU A 385 16.75 2.87 -15.20
N GLY A 386 15.80 2.75 -16.13
CA GLY A 386 14.73 3.75 -16.35
C GLY A 386 13.51 3.59 -15.43
N VAL A 387 13.33 2.40 -14.81
CA VAL A 387 12.15 2.10 -14.00
C VAL A 387 11.97 3.04 -12.81
N PRO A 388 13.03 3.44 -12.05
CA PRO A 388 12.88 4.36 -10.93
C PRO A 388 12.21 5.68 -11.30
N ALA A 389 12.57 6.26 -12.45
CA ALA A 389 11.97 7.52 -12.93
C ALA A 389 10.48 7.36 -13.26
N LEU A 390 10.11 6.24 -13.90
CA LEU A 390 8.71 5.90 -14.18
C LEU A 390 7.91 5.76 -12.88
N MET A 391 8.44 4.97 -11.93
CA MET A 391 7.77 4.75 -10.65
C MET A 391 7.62 6.04 -9.85
N ALA A 392 8.62 6.92 -9.84
CA ALA A 392 8.53 8.23 -9.19
C ALA A 392 7.44 9.12 -9.81
N ALA A 393 7.28 9.08 -11.14
CA ALA A 393 6.19 9.79 -11.82
C ALA A 393 4.81 9.20 -11.47
N GLY A 394 4.72 7.86 -11.43
CA GLY A 394 3.51 7.15 -11.01
C GLY A 394 3.13 7.45 -9.56
N ASP A 395 4.11 7.43 -8.63
CA ASP A 395 3.89 7.74 -7.22
C ASP A 395 3.37 9.18 -7.03
N ARG A 396 3.94 10.17 -7.75
CA ARG A 396 3.44 11.56 -7.71
C ARG A 396 1.99 11.64 -8.16
N ARG A 397 1.65 10.99 -9.28
CA ARG A 397 0.27 10.95 -9.80
C ARG A 397 -0.70 10.27 -8.83
N ALA A 398 -0.30 9.15 -8.23
CA ALA A 398 -1.13 8.47 -7.25
C ALA A 398 -1.38 9.32 -6.00
N HIS A 399 -0.36 10.03 -5.49
CA HIS A 399 -0.53 10.95 -4.37
C HIS A 399 -1.41 12.16 -4.72
N GLU A 400 -1.32 12.67 -5.96
CA GLU A 400 -2.21 13.74 -6.44
C GLU A 400 -3.68 13.28 -6.45
N VAL A 401 -3.94 12.09 -6.99
CA VAL A 401 -5.28 11.48 -7.01
C VAL A 401 -5.80 11.25 -5.59
N GLU A 402 -4.98 10.64 -4.73
CA GLU A 402 -5.36 10.35 -3.33
C GLU A 402 -5.74 11.63 -2.60
N ARG A 403 -4.89 12.66 -2.68
CA ARG A 403 -5.15 13.96 -2.06
C ARG A 403 -6.43 14.60 -2.60
N ALA A 404 -6.58 14.63 -3.93
CA ALA A 404 -7.75 15.25 -4.55
C ALA A 404 -9.06 14.54 -4.18
N CYS A 405 -9.04 13.22 -4.00
CA CYS A 405 -10.20 12.46 -3.51
C CYS A 405 -10.52 12.80 -2.04
N VAL A 406 -9.49 12.87 -1.19
CA VAL A 406 -9.69 13.24 0.23
C VAL A 406 -10.22 14.66 0.34
N ASP A 407 -9.59 15.63 -0.32
CA ASP A 407 -10.01 17.04 -0.31
C ASP A 407 -11.46 17.21 -0.81
N LEU A 408 -11.84 16.48 -1.85
CA LEU A 408 -13.22 16.48 -2.38
C LEU A 408 -14.23 15.98 -1.35
N VAL A 409 -13.95 14.82 -0.74
CA VAL A 409 -14.87 14.20 0.23
C VAL A 409 -14.97 15.04 1.50
N GLU A 410 -13.85 15.59 1.98
CA GLU A 410 -13.84 16.48 3.14
C GLU A 410 -14.67 17.76 2.89
N ALA A 411 -14.55 18.34 1.69
CA ALA A 411 -15.34 19.51 1.31
C ALA A 411 -16.85 19.18 1.19
N GLU A 412 -17.19 18.02 0.63
CA GLU A 412 -18.61 17.57 0.55
C GLU A 412 -19.21 17.29 1.93
N LEU A 413 -18.47 16.69 2.85
CA LEU A 413 -18.93 16.43 4.22
C LEU A 413 -19.23 17.71 5.00
N LEU A 414 -18.51 18.78 4.72
CA LEU A 414 -18.64 20.06 5.43
C LEU A 414 -19.47 21.09 4.68
N ARG A 415 -19.90 20.79 3.49
CA ARG A 415 -20.70 21.70 2.67
C ARG A 415 -21.99 22.12 3.35
N GLY A 416 -22.28 23.43 3.31
CA GLY A 416 -23.45 24.03 3.93
C GLY A 416 -23.37 24.16 5.45
N ARG A 417 -22.20 23.88 6.03
CA ARG A 417 -21.94 24.01 7.46
C ARG A 417 -21.05 25.20 7.78
N GLU A 418 -20.92 26.16 6.84
CA GLU A 418 -20.14 27.39 7.04
C GLU A 418 -20.72 28.17 8.24
N GLY A 419 -19.82 28.65 9.10
CA GLY A 419 -20.17 29.31 10.35
C GLY A 419 -20.22 28.37 11.56
N GLU A 420 -20.32 27.06 11.37
CA GLU A 420 -20.28 26.09 12.49
C GLU A 420 -18.90 26.07 13.16
N ARG A 421 -18.92 25.70 14.46
CA ARG A 421 -17.71 25.60 15.28
C ARG A 421 -17.37 24.15 15.56
N PHE A 422 -16.06 23.85 15.47
CA PHE A 422 -15.50 22.51 15.68
C PHE A 422 -14.38 22.55 16.70
N ASP A 423 -14.22 21.47 17.44
CA ASP A 423 -13.02 21.23 18.24
C ASP A 423 -11.92 20.68 17.34
N ALA A 424 -10.77 21.32 17.37
CA ALA A 424 -9.64 20.98 16.48
C ALA A 424 -8.30 21.05 17.24
N VAL A 425 -7.30 20.39 16.68
CA VAL A 425 -5.90 20.48 17.11
C VAL A 425 -5.08 21.13 15.99
N VAL A 426 -4.20 22.06 16.34
CA VAL A 426 -3.24 22.62 15.38
C VAL A 426 -2.09 21.63 15.20
N VAL A 427 -2.05 20.93 14.05
CA VAL A 427 -1.06 19.88 13.77
C VAL A 427 0.16 20.37 13.00
N ASP A 428 0.04 21.53 12.33
CA ASP A 428 1.15 22.15 11.61
C ASP A 428 0.98 23.67 11.51
N ILE A 429 2.07 24.43 11.40
CA ILE A 429 2.07 25.86 11.15
C ILE A 429 3.07 26.21 10.05
N ASP A 430 2.73 27.21 9.24
CA ASP A 430 3.65 27.78 8.26
C ASP A 430 4.66 28.67 8.99
N GLU A 431 5.93 28.25 9.06
CA GLU A 431 6.98 29.00 9.76
C GLU A 431 7.16 30.41 9.23
N ARG A 432 6.85 30.67 7.94
CA ARG A 432 6.93 31.99 7.30
C ARG A 432 5.67 32.83 7.55
N ARG A 433 4.55 32.18 7.79
CA ARG A 433 3.24 32.80 8.06
C ARG A 433 2.60 32.14 9.27
N PRO A 434 3.03 32.45 10.51
CA PRO A 434 2.57 31.78 11.72
C PRO A 434 1.07 31.89 12.00
N ALA A 435 0.37 32.82 11.34
CA ALA A 435 -1.09 32.94 11.35
C ALA A 435 -1.79 31.86 10.49
N SER A 436 -1.02 31.11 9.68
CA SER A 436 -1.53 30.06 8.80
C SER A 436 -0.96 28.72 9.21
N GLY A 437 -1.82 27.70 9.23
CA GLY A 437 -1.44 26.35 9.61
C GLY A 437 -2.47 25.31 9.17
N THR A 438 -2.32 24.12 9.68
CA THR A 438 -3.22 22.99 9.45
C THR A 438 -3.85 22.58 10.78
N VAL A 439 -5.15 22.37 10.77
CA VAL A 439 -5.90 21.85 11.90
C VAL A 439 -6.50 20.51 11.56
N GLN A 440 -6.54 19.64 12.56
CA GLN A 440 -7.25 18.37 12.49
C GLN A 440 -8.49 18.47 13.39
N LEU A 441 -9.66 18.26 12.81
CA LEU A 441 -10.90 18.19 13.56
C LEU A 441 -10.96 16.90 14.37
N ARG A 442 -11.60 16.95 15.53
CA ARG A 442 -11.89 15.76 16.32
C ARG A 442 -12.97 14.92 15.65
N GLU A 443 -14.01 15.57 15.15
CA GLU A 443 -15.15 14.97 14.45
C GLU A 443 -15.82 16.03 13.56
N PRO A 444 -16.03 15.75 12.28
CA PRO A 444 -15.56 14.59 11.49
C PRO A 444 -14.04 14.57 11.37
N ALA A 445 -13.47 13.45 10.91
CA ALA A 445 -12.03 13.24 10.73
C ALA A 445 -11.47 14.04 9.52
N VAL A 446 -11.49 15.36 9.58
CA VAL A 446 -11.07 16.31 8.54
C VAL A 446 -9.77 16.99 8.94
N VAL A 447 -8.86 17.14 7.97
CA VAL A 447 -7.61 17.88 8.10
C VAL A 447 -7.61 19.02 7.10
N ALA A 448 -7.65 20.26 7.56
CA ALA A 448 -7.73 21.40 6.66
C ALA A 448 -6.94 22.62 7.13
N ARG A 449 -6.82 23.58 6.23
CA ARG A 449 -6.11 24.83 6.49
C ARG A 449 -6.89 25.70 7.47
N CYS A 450 -6.18 26.27 8.44
CA CYS A 450 -6.70 27.28 9.35
C CYS A 450 -5.90 28.58 9.18
N GLU A 451 -6.61 29.69 9.06
CA GLU A 451 -6.03 31.03 8.93
C GLU A 451 -6.57 31.91 10.05
N ALA A 452 -5.66 32.39 10.91
CA ALA A 452 -5.94 33.37 11.94
C ALA A 452 -5.77 34.79 11.39
N ASP A 453 -6.23 35.79 12.16
CA ASP A 453 -6.03 37.19 11.83
C ASP A 453 -4.53 37.53 11.76
N GLU A 454 -4.21 38.50 10.92
CA GLU A 454 -2.83 38.96 10.69
C GLU A 454 -2.17 39.36 12.01
N GLY A 455 -0.97 38.83 12.30
CA GLY A 455 -0.26 39.08 13.56
C GLY A 455 -0.56 38.08 14.69
N THR A 456 -1.54 37.21 14.52
CA THR A 456 -1.85 36.12 15.47
C THR A 456 -1.07 34.89 15.09
N ARG A 457 -0.44 34.22 16.05
CA ARG A 457 0.22 32.93 15.84
C ARG A 457 -0.72 31.79 16.23
N LEU A 458 -0.89 30.80 15.35
CA LEU A 458 -1.58 29.57 15.71
C LEU A 458 -0.78 28.80 16.75
N PRO A 459 -1.41 28.26 17.79
CA PRO A 459 -0.71 27.52 18.86
C PRO A 459 -0.46 26.08 18.42
N LEU A 460 0.73 25.83 17.86
CA LEU A 460 1.11 24.49 17.39
C LEU A 460 1.02 23.47 18.53
N GLY A 461 0.28 22.40 18.28
CA GLY A 461 0.13 21.33 19.21
C GLY A 461 -0.93 21.58 20.29
N GLU A 462 -1.75 22.61 20.17
CA GLU A 462 -2.82 22.90 21.14
C GLU A 462 -4.20 22.66 20.54
N ARG A 463 -5.15 22.42 21.43
CA ARG A 463 -6.58 22.35 21.10
C ARG A 463 -7.15 23.74 21.00
N ILE A 464 -7.86 23.98 19.91
CA ILE A 464 -8.57 25.25 19.70
C ILE A 464 -9.98 24.98 19.18
N LYS A 465 -10.87 25.94 19.37
CA LYS A 465 -12.13 25.98 18.62
C LYS A 465 -11.89 26.70 17.29
N VAL A 466 -12.36 26.09 16.22
CA VAL A 466 -12.29 26.66 14.87
C VAL A 466 -13.69 26.81 14.30
N ARG A 467 -13.88 27.82 13.46
CA ARG A 467 -15.10 28.07 12.71
C ARG A 467 -14.85 27.78 11.24
N LEU A 468 -15.72 26.99 10.63
CA LEU A 468 -15.68 26.73 9.17
C LEU A 468 -15.96 28.02 8.42
N THR A 469 -15.05 28.41 7.53
CA THR A 469 -15.18 29.62 6.70
C THR A 469 -15.46 29.32 5.24
N LEU A 470 -15.07 28.14 4.76
CA LEU A 470 -15.27 27.67 3.39
C LEU A 470 -15.31 26.15 3.34
N ALA A 471 -16.29 25.60 2.64
CA ALA A 471 -16.33 24.20 2.21
C ALA A 471 -16.84 24.15 0.76
N ASP A 472 -15.92 24.11 -0.20
CA ASP A 472 -16.24 24.14 -1.62
C ASP A 472 -15.73 22.87 -2.32
N PRO A 473 -16.61 21.93 -2.68
CA PRO A 473 -16.24 20.71 -3.40
C PRO A 473 -15.69 20.97 -4.81
N VAL A 474 -16.11 22.03 -5.49
CA VAL A 474 -15.63 22.35 -6.84
C VAL A 474 -14.15 22.68 -6.84
N THR A 475 -13.74 23.53 -5.91
CA THR A 475 -12.33 23.86 -5.70
C THR A 475 -11.62 22.88 -4.75
N ARG A 476 -12.35 21.92 -4.18
CA ARG A 476 -11.86 20.94 -3.22
C ARG A 476 -11.14 21.62 -2.04
N THR A 477 -11.77 22.66 -1.52
CA THR A 477 -11.15 23.51 -0.51
C THR A 477 -12.00 23.56 0.75
N VAL A 478 -11.36 23.23 1.87
CA VAL A 478 -11.89 23.47 3.22
C VAL A 478 -11.00 24.45 3.95
N ARG A 479 -11.59 25.46 4.60
CA ARG A 479 -10.86 26.44 5.39
C ARG A 479 -11.56 26.71 6.71
N PHE A 480 -10.73 26.94 7.73
CA PHE A 480 -11.15 27.35 9.05
C PHE A 480 -10.50 28.65 9.48
N ALA A 481 -11.11 29.30 10.45
CA ALA A 481 -10.51 30.37 11.24
C ALA A 481 -10.69 30.03 12.73
N PRO A 482 -9.81 30.48 13.63
CA PRO A 482 -10.04 30.41 15.08
C PRO A 482 -11.40 31.02 15.45
N ALA A 483 -12.12 30.42 16.43
CA ALA A 483 -13.48 30.80 16.78
C ALA A 483 -13.55 31.53 18.13
#